data_5a05c498e2381fe6bd3b6c4b2c6438cf
#
_entry.id   5a05c498e2381fe6bd3b6c4b2c6438cf
#
_cell.length_a   1.000
_cell.length_b   1.000
_cell.length_c   1.000
_cell.angle_alpha   90.00
_cell.angle_beta   90.00
_cell.angle_gamma   90.00
#
_symmetry.space_group_name_H-M   'P 1'
#
loop_
_entity.id
_entity.type
_entity.pdbx_description
1 polymer ?
#
loop_
_entity_poly.entity_id
_entity_poly.type
_entity_poly.pdbx_seq_one_letter_code
_entity_poly.pdbx_strand_id
1 'polypeptide(L)'
;ILTTHVGSLPRARELSDLLIAGEAGKAVDSARLDGLAAAGVADVVTRQIAAGVDIINDGEQPRVGFQTYVPQRLSGFGGASQRDPFKDFADHPDFAKIWIDRGMVMSKVFDAPTAQAEVQYK
;
A
#
# COMPACT_ATOMS: atom_id res chain seq x y z
N ILE A 1 21.91 -18.85 6.06
CA ILE A 1 21.35 -17.65 5.40
C ILE A 1 19.91 -17.55 5.91
N LEU A 2 19.55 -16.39 6.53
CA LEU A 2 18.20 -16.14 6.98
C LEU A 2 17.33 -15.63 5.83
N THR A 3 16.06 -16.00 5.83
CA THR A 3 15.05 -15.62 4.86
C THR A 3 14.04 -14.66 5.46
N THR A 4 13.51 -13.74 4.65
CA THR A 4 12.43 -12.84 5.03
C THR A 4 11.52 -12.57 3.83
N HIS A 5 10.30 -12.12 4.10
CA HIS A 5 9.40 -11.60 3.07
C HIS A 5 9.54 -10.08 2.93
N VAL A 6 9.44 -9.57 1.72
CA VAL A 6 9.42 -8.12 1.43
C VAL A 6 8.18 -7.79 0.60
N GLY A 7 7.49 -6.72 0.99
CA GLY A 7 6.30 -6.22 0.32
C GLY A 7 4.99 -6.70 0.91
N SER A 8 3.90 -6.36 0.24
CA SER A 8 2.53 -6.66 0.71
C SER A 8 2.16 -8.11 0.46
N LEU A 9 1.70 -8.80 1.50
CA LEU A 9 1.04 -10.10 1.37
C LEU A 9 -0.45 -9.92 1.03
N PRO A 10 -1.09 -10.92 0.37
CA PRO A 10 -2.50 -10.86 0.02
C PRO A 10 -3.37 -10.57 1.25
N ARG A 11 -4.34 -9.66 1.09
CA ARG A 11 -5.30 -9.25 2.13
C ARG A 11 -6.67 -9.85 1.87
N ALA A 12 -7.45 -9.99 2.92
CA ALA A 12 -8.89 -10.19 2.79
C ALA A 12 -9.51 -9.00 2.04
N ARG A 13 -10.48 -9.28 1.16
CA ARG A 13 -11.10 -8.26 0.30
C ARG A 13 -11.70 -7.12 1.14
N GLU A 14 -12.42 -7.44 2.20
CA GLU A 14 -13.04 -6.45 3.09
C GLU A 14 -11.99 -5.49 3.69
N LEU A 15 -10.85 -6.01 4.15
CA LEU A 15 -9.75 -5.17 4.65
C LEU A 15 -9.22 -4.24 3.56
N SER A 16 -9.00 -4.76 2.36
CA SER A 16 -8.54 -3.95 1.23
C SER A 16 -9.53 -2.84 0.86
N ASP A 17 -10.82 -3.16 0.82
CA ASP A 17 -11.87 -2.20 0.48
C ASP A 17 -11.97 -1.06 1.51
N LEU A 18 -11.86 -1.37 2.82
CA LEU A 18 -11.84 -0.37 3.88
C LEU A 18 -10.59 0.50 3.86
N LEU A 19 -9.41 -0.09 3.65
CA LEU A 19 -8.16 0.66 3.54
C LEU A 19 -8.22 1.65 2.36
N ILE A 20 -8.67 1.21 1.19
CA ILE A 20 -8.81 2.05 -0.01
C ILE A 20 -9.86 3.15 0.23
N ALA A 21 -10.97 2.84 0.89
CA ALA A 21 -11.99 3.82 1.22
C ALA A 21 -11.45 4.91 2.17
N GLY A 22 -10.69 4.52 3.20
CA GLY A 22 -10.03 5.44 4.12
C GLY A 22 -9.03 6.37 3.42
N GLU A 23 -8.17 5.82 2.55
CA GLU A 23 -7.24 6.62 1.74
C GLU A 23 -7.96 7.57 0.77
N ALA A 24 -9.15 7.20 0.31
CA ALA A 24 -10.00 8.08 -0.49
C ALA A 24 -10.72 9.17 0.33
N GLY A 25 -10.45 9.27 1.65
CA GLY A 25 -11.08 10.24 2.54
C GLY A 25 -12.53 9.93 2.89
N LYS A 26 -13.00 8.72 2.61
CA LYS A 26 -14.33 8.27 3.02
C LYS A 26 -14.34 7.92 4.50
N ALA A 27 -15.48 8.14 5.16
CA ALA A 27 -15.67 7.69 6.54
C ALA A 27 -15.62 6.14 6.57
N VAL A 28 -14.78 5.60 7.44
CA VAL A 28 -14.65 4.17 7.70
C VAL A 28 -14.83 3.90 9.19
N ASP A 29 -15.39 2.76 9.52
CA ASP A 29 -15.42 2.26 10.91
C ASP A 29 -13.99 1.86 11.31
N SER A 30 -13.36 2.68 12.14
CA SER A 30 -11.99 2.48 12.59
C SER A 30 -11.84 1.20 13.43
N ALA A 31 -12.81 0.90 14.30
CA ALA A 31 -12.76 -0.31 15.13
C ALA A 31 -12.85 -1.57 14.28
N ARG A 32 -13.68 -1.55 13.23
CA ARG A 32 -13.79 -2.63 12.25
C ARG A 32 -12.49 -2.78 11.46
N LEU A 33 -11.93 -1.68 10.99
CA LEU A 33 -10.67 -1.66 10.24
C LEU A 33 -9.53 -2.24 11.08
N ASP A 34 -9.38 -1.78 12.33
CA ASP A 34 -8.34 -2.24 13.25
C ASP A 34 -8.47 -3.74 13.56
N GLY A 35 -9.69 -4.22 13.78
CA GLY A 35 -9.98 -5.64 14.02
C GLY A 35 -9.59 -6.51 12.82
N LEU A 36 -9.94 -6.10 11.60
CA LEU A 36 -9.59 -6.82 10.38
C LEU A 36 -8.08 -6.77 10.10
N ALA A 37 -7.43 -5.64 10.36
CA ALA A 37 -5.98 -5.51 10.21
C ALA A 37 -5.25 -6.43 11.19
N ALA A 38 -5.65 -6.45 12.47
CA ALA A 38 -5.07 -7.34 13.47
C ALA A 38 -5.24 -8.82 13.09
N ALA A 39 -6.42 -9.22 12.64
CA ALA A 39 -6.68 -10.57 12.17
C ALA A 39 -5.82 -10.92 10.93
N GLY A 40 -5.69 -10.00 9.99
CA GLY A 40 -4.85 -10.16 8.81
C GLY A 40 -3.37 -10.33 9.17
N VAL A 41 -2.85 -9.53 10.11
CA VAL A 41 -1.47 -9.68 10.61
C VAL A 41 -1.27 -11.06 11.26
N ALA A 42 -2.18 -11.49 12.13
CA ALA A 42 -2.10 -12.81 12.78
C ALA A 42 -2.07 -13.96 11.76
N ASP A 43 -2.91 -13.89 10.72
CA ASP A 43 -2.95 -14.90 9.65
C ASP A 43 -1.64 -14.94 8.87
N VAL A 44 -1.13 -13.79 8.39
CA VAL A 44 0.11 -13.77 7.59
C VAL A 44 1.34 -14.14 8.40
N VAL A 45 1.39 -13.81 9.69
CA VAL A 45 2.45 -14.26 10.61
C VAL A 45 2.43 -15.78 10.73
N THR A 46 1.25 -16.37 10.96
CA THR A 46 1.10 -17.83 11.06
C THR A 46 1.54 -18.54 9.78
N ARG A 47 1.18 -18.00 8.62
CA ARG A 47 1.58 -18.56 7.31
C ARG A 47 3.07 -18.43 7.04
N GLN A 48 3.69 -17.32 7.40
CA GLN A 48 5.15 -17.15 7.27
C GLN A 48 5.91 -18.17 8.14
N ILE A 49 5.48 -18.37 9.38
CA ILE A 49 6.05 -19.37 10.27
C ILE A 49 5.89 -20.77 9.67
N ALA A 50 4.70 -21.12 9.21
CA ALA A 50 4.42 -22.42 8.60
C ALA A 50 5.24 -22.66 7.31
N ALA A 51 5.56 -21.60 6.58
CA ALA A 51 6.40 -21.65 5.39
C ALA A 51 7.92 -21.69 5.69
N GLY A 52 8.32 -21.62 6.96
CA GLY A 52 9.72 -21.66 7.38
C GLY A 52 10.49 -20.37 7.13
N VAL A 53 9.80 -19.21 7.08
CA VAL A 53 10.44 -17.90 7.00
C VAL A 53 11.11 -17.59 8.35
N ASP A 54 12.39 -17.19 8.34
CA ASP A 54 13.17 -16.98 9.56
C ASP A 54 12.84 -15.66 10.25
N ILE A 55 12.66 -14.58 9.46
CA ILE A 55 12.36 -13.24 9.95
C ILE A 55 11.00 -12.83 9.39
N ILE A 56 9.98 -12.91 10.23
CA ILE A 56 8.59 -12.60 9.88
C ILE A 56 8.30 -11.11 9.98
N ASN A 57 7.25 -10.65 9.27
CA ASN A 57 6.75 -9.28 9.33
C ASN A 57 5.22 -9.23 9.22
N ASP A 58 4.64 -8.03 9.28
CA ASP A 58 3.20 -7.80 9.23
C ASP A 58 2.56 -7.98 7.84
N GLY A 59 3.36 -8.26 6.81
CA GLY A 59 2.89 -8.40 5.43
C GLY A 59 2.20 -7.15 4.89
N GLU A 60 2.45 -5.99 5.49
CA GLU A 60 1.81 -4.70 5.19
C GLU A 60 0.28 -4.72 5.32
N GLN A 61 -0.28 -5.63 6.12
CA GLN A 61 -1.73 -5.79 6.25
C GLN A 61 -2.45 -4.50 6.67
N PRO A 62 -1.94 -3.66 7.63
CA PRO A 62 -2.67 -2.49 8.11
C PRO A 62 -2.52 -1.24 7.23
N ARG A 63 -1.94 -1.30 6.04
CA ARG A 63 -1.71 -0.13 5.17
C ARG A 63 -1.95 -0.43 3.70
N VAL A 64 -2.39 0.56 2.94
CA VAL A 64 -2.62 0.43 1.49
C VAL A 64 -1.30 0.17 0.77
N GLY A 65 -0.27 0.93 1.10
CA GLY A 65 1.05 0.82 0.52
C GLY A 65 2.06 1.72 1.22
N PHE A 66 3.32 1.58 0.85
CA PHE A 66 4.40 2.35 1.46
C PHE A 66 4.26 3.85 1.21
N GLN A 67 3.89 4.25 -0.02
CA GLN A 67 3.80 5.65 -0.41
C GLN A 67 2.70 6.41 0.35
N THR A 68 1.62 5.74 0.73
CA THR A 68 0.54 6.36 1.49
C THR A 68 0.81 6.34 2.99
N TYR A 69 1.54 5.34 3.48
CA TYR A 69 1.84 5.18 4.90
C TYR A 69 2.87 6.20 5.42
N VAL A 70 3.94 6.47 4.66
CA VAL A 70 5.01 7.38 5.07
C VAL A 70 4.48 8.78 5.41
N PRO A 71 3.64 9.42 4.57
CA PRO A 71 3.07 10.73 4.86
C PRO A 71 2.14 10.78 6.07
N GLN A 72 1.58 9.64 6.47
CA GLN A 72 0.77 9.56 7.70
C GLN A 72 1.64 9.68 8.95
N ARG A 73 2.88 9.21 8.89
CA ARG A 73 3.85 9.20 10.01
C ARG A 73 4.76 10.41 10.04
N LEU A 74 4.99 11.02 8.89
CA LEU A 74 5.91 12.14 8.75
C LEU A 74 5.16 13.38 8.24
N SER A 75 5.54 14.56 8.74
CA SER A 75 5.13 15.85 8.19
C SER A 75 6.04 16.24 7.01
N GLY A 76 5.75 17.37 6.36
CA GLY A 76 6.55 17.86 5.23
C GLY A 76 6.17 17.28 3.87
N PHE A 77 5.20 16.36 3.81
CA PHE A 77 4.65 15.80 2.58
C PHE A 77 3.33 16.45 2.20
N GLY A 78 3.10 16.63 0.89
CA GLY A 78 1.86 17.20 0.35
C GLY A 78 1.88 17.24 -1.19
N GLY A 79 0.86 17.89 -1.75
CA GLY A 79 0.71 17.95 -3.20
C GLY A 79 0.44 16.60 -3.85
N ALA A 80 0.45 16.57 -5.17
CA ALA A 80 0.33 15.37 -5.98
C ALA A 80 1.66 15.08 -6.69
N SER A 81 1.96 13.82 -6.92
CA SER A 81 3.09 13.43 -7.76
C SER A 81 2.91 14.00 -9.17
N GLN A 82 3.94 14.63 -9.67
CA GLN A 82 4.00 15.07 -11.08
C GLN A 82 4.57 13.98 -12.00
N ARG A 83 4.82 12.78 -11.44
CA ARG A 83 5.30 11.66 -12.23
C ARG A 83 4.20 11.18 -13.17
N ASP A 84 4.50 11.22 -14.44
CA ASP A 84 3.67 10.57 -15.46
C ASP A 84 4.00 9.06 -15.45
N PRO A 85 3.08 8.20 -14.98
CA PRO A 85 3.30 6.77 -14.94
C PRO A 85 3.43 6.15 -16.33
N PHE A 86 2.96 6.83 -17.38
CA PHE A 86 3.02 6.36 -18.76
C PHE A 86 4.34 6.70 -19.46
N LYS A 87 5.12 7.63 -18.90
CA LYS A 87 6.42 7.99 -19.48
C LYS A 87 7.35 6.79 -19.65
N ASP A 88 7.30 5.87 -18.69
CA ASP A 88 8.12 4.65 -18.73
C ASP A 88 7.63 3.65 -19.80
N PHE A 89 6.44 3.84 -20.35
CA PHE A 89 5.80 3.00 -21.37
C PHE A 89 5.58 3.72 -22.70
N ALA A 90 6.19 4.90 -22.88
CA ALA A 90 5.99 5.71 -24.10
C ALA A 90 6.35 4.94 -25.38
N ASP A 91 7.37 4.07 -25.32
CA ASP A 91 7.79 3.24 -26.44
C ASP A 91 6.98 1.93 -26.57
N HIS A 92 6.02 1.69 -25.63
CA HIS A 92 5.22 0.46 -25.57
C HIS A 92 3.73 0.75 -25.40
N PRO A 93 3.05 1.40 -26.39
CA PRO A 93 1.66 1.85 -26.25
C PRO A 93 0.67 0.70 -26.03
N ASP A 94 0.92 -0.48 -26.58
CA ASP A 94 0.06 -1.64 -26.36
C ASP A 94 0.08 -2.12 -24.91
N PHE A 95 1.24 -2.04 -24.25
CA PHE A 95 1.36 -2.35 -22.84
C PHE A 95 0.65 -1.32 -21.97
N ALA A 96 0.80 -0.02 -22.28
CA ALA A 96 0.06 1.04 -21.60
C ALA A 96 -1.45 0.83 -21.69
N LYS A 97 -1.95 0.41 -22.86
CA LYS A 97 -3.37 0.09 -23.06
C LYS A 97 -3.84 -1.06 -22.17
N ILE A 98 -3.08 -2.14 -22.07
CA ILE A 98 -3.39 -3.27 -21.16
C ILE A 98 -3.48 -2.81 -19.71
N TRP A 99 -2.61 -1.90 -19.28
CA TRP A 99 -2.60 -1.33 -17.94
C TRP A 99 -3.88 -0.53 -17.66
N ILE A 100 -4.27 0.33 -18.61
CA ILE A 100 -5.51 1.12 -18.53
C ILE A 100 -6.73 0.21 -18.47
N ASP A 101 -6.82 -0.74 -19.38
CA ASP A 101 -7.97 -1.65 -19.50
C ASP A 101 -8.15 -2.51 -18.24
N ARG A 102 -7.06 -2.82 -17.54
CA ARG A 102 -7.09 -3.55 -16.26
C ARG A 102 -7.33 -2.67 -15.03
N GLY A 103 -7.54 -1.37 -15.20
CA GLY A 103 -7.77 -0.43 -14.10
C GLY A 103 -6.56 -0.22 -13.19
N MET A 104 -5.37 -0.66 -13.60
CA MET A 104 -4.16 -0.58 -12.77
C MET A 104 -3.66 0.86 -12.55
N VAL A 105 -4.09 1.78 -13.41
CA VAL A 105 -3.71 3.21 -13.39
C VAL A 105 -4.43 4.00 -12.30
N MET A 106 -5.57 3.50 -11.83
CA MET A 106 -6.44 4.22 -10.88
C MET A 106 -6.11 3.93 -9.41
N SER A 107 -5.07 3.17 -9.14
CA SER A 107 -4.64 2.90 -7.77
C SER A 107 -3.95 4.14 -7.18
N LYS A 108 -4.43 4.65 -6.05
CA LYS A 108 -3.78 5.73 -5.27
C LYS A 108 -2.32 5.44 -4.89
N VAL A 109 -1.87 4.21 -5.04
CA VAL A 109 -0.47 3.83 -4.88
C VAL A 109 0.46 4.64 -5.80
N PHE A 110 -0.06 5.14 -6.93
CA PHE A 110 0.69 5.97 -7.88
C PHE A 110 0.56 7.49 -7.61
N ASP A 111 -0.37 7.89 -6.75
CA ASP A 111 -0.57 9.30 -6.38
C ASP A 111 0.19 9.63 -5.07
N ALA A 112 1.48 9.35 -5.08
CA ALA A 112 2.33 9.60 -3.92
C ALA A 112 2.51 11.11 -3.70
N PRO A 113 2.39 11.61 -2.46
CA PRO A 113 2.71 12.99 -2.14
C PRO A 113 4.21 13.25 -2.29
N THR A 114 4.56 14.50 -2.56
CA THR A 114 5.95 14.96 -2.68
C THR A 114 6.41 15.66 -1.41
N ALA A 115 7.71 15.70 -1.16
CA ALA A 115 8.28 16.50 -0.08
C ALA A 115 8.11 18.00 -0.43
N GLN A 116 7.40 18.74 0.42
CA GLN A 116 7.08 20.16 0.24
C GLN A 116 7.79 21.03 1.27
N ALA A 117 8.22 20.46 2.38
CA ALA A 117 8.89 21.15 3.48
C ALA A 117 9.84 20.18 4.19
N GLU A 118 10.50 20.66 5.24
CA GLU A 118 11.33 19.81 6.11
C GLU A 118 10.53 18.61 6.63
N VAL A 119 11.10 17.43 6.49
CA VAL A 119 10.47 16.18 6.90
C VAL A 119 10.75 15.95 8.39
N GLN A 120 9.69 15.83 9.18
CA GLN A 120 9.77 15.59 10.62
C GLN A 120 8.82 14.45 11.02
N TYR A 121 9.15 13.74 12.10
CA TYR A 121 8.29 12.70 12.66
C TYR A 121 7.09 13.35 13.35
N LYS A 122 5.87 12.80 13.16
CA LYS A 122 4.63 13.24 13.83
C LYS A 122 4.46 12.59 15.17
#